data_2ca6aa05a71c0e35a56e65082d0d8995
#
_entry.id   2ca6aa05a71c0e35a56e65082d0d8995
#
_cell.length_a   1.000
_cell.length_b   1.000
_cell.length_c   1.000
_cell.angle_alpha   90.00
_cell.angle_beta   90.00
_cell.angle_gamma   90.00
#
_symmetry.space_group_name_H-M   'P 1'
#
loop_
_entity.id
_entity.type
_entity.pdbx_description
1 polymer ?
#
loop_
_entity_poly.entity_id
_entity_poly.type
_entity_poly.pdbx_seq_one_letter_code
_entity_poly.pdbx_strand_id
1 'polypeptide(L)'
;MNNRRSSIDGFIPRRANSQVGERRVVNGTTMKAPNRKELKNGNDLLSTPIGTARPGRAIGGQPQAARPASRAKTSKKPTRSAPSRSDIDESLRQLDGEQPPKKMSRREKKRWKKEHRSHKQMVRRRTIIIVVSILAIILLSIIGFLAYKALKASGNVLQGNFLDLIQQEPLKKDANGRSNFLILGTSEDDPGHEAGNLTDSIMILSIDQEKKDAYTFSIPRDLYVEYGMACTSGYRGKINAYFSCVNDGTDDAAEEDRQAKTREFIGKIIGVDIQYSVHVNYTVMRDVVNAIGGSITVTIDSRDPRGVMDSNFDWKCGKLANRVKNCPPDGHYIQYPNGEVTLDAEHALYLAQARGDAAPTYGFEQSNFDRERNQQKILVAIRDKALSSGTLTNLGAVTKLIDALGSNLRTNIQTKEIRTLMDVAQHIDNANIHSIDFYSDDNKIFTTGTLAGAGSSVYPSAGLYDYSELQALIQKELTSNPVVKEAPHITVLNGSNEAGVAQKLADSLEAKGFTVDAVDNAPDGSYGSIEIYQIDSSKTASAAKLKELYGVTLKTTAPPVSVTGETDFLIIIGNSSVLDSVKDS
;
A
#
# COMPACT_ATOMS: atom_id res chain seq x y z
N MET A 1 -37.72 -28.69 15.99
CA MET A 1 -37.35 -27.30 15.81
C MET A 1 -35.96 -27.27 15.16
N ASN A 2 -35.89 -27.00 13.89
CA ASN A 2 -34.64 -27.04 13.12
C ASN A 2 -33.96 -25.66 13.18
N ASN A 3 -32.89 -25.56 13.96
CA ASN A 3 -32.01 -24.40 13.96
C ASN A 3 -31.20 -24.37 12.64
N ARG A 4 -31.64 -23.58 11.69
CA ARG A 4 -30.78 -23.16 10.58
C ARG A 4 -29.87 -22.04 11.09
N ARG A 5 -28.61 -22.35 11.32
CA ARG A 5 -27.57 -21.32 11.49
C ARG A 5 -27.23 -20.79 10.09
N SER A 6 -27.67 -19.60 9.77
CA SER A 6 -27.18 -18.86 8.62
C SER A 6 -25.79 -18.30 8.97
N SER A 7 -24.80 -18.50 8.10
CA SER A 7 -23.49 -17.85 8.21
C SER A 7 -23.66 -16.35 7.99
N ILE A 8 -22.91 -15.56 8.72
CA ILE A 8 -22.91 -14.08 8.69
C ILE A 8 -22.47 -13.51 7.33
N ASP A 9 -21.86 -14.35 6.48
CA ASP A 9 -21.21 -13.94 5.22
C ASP A 9 -22.03 -14.17 3.97
N GLY A 10 -23.22 -14.69 4.07
CA GLY A 10 -23.90 -15.23 2.90
C GLY A 10 -23.32 -16.56 2.40
N PHE A 11 -22.32 -17.13 3.09
CA PHE A 11 -21.78 -18.45 2.79
C PHE A 11 -22.78 -19.51 3.27
N ILE A 12 -23.53 -20.09 2.37
CA ILE A 12 -24.34 -21.29 2.62
C ILE A 12 -23.47 -22.49 2.27
N PRO A 13 -23.00 -23.30 3.26
CA PRO A 13 -22.28 -24.53 2.93
C PRO A 13 -23.21 -25.44 2.15
N ARG A 14 -22.89 -25.79 0.92
CA ARG A 14 -23.59 -26.81 0.16
C ARG A 14 -23.56 -28.12 0.93
N ARG A 15 -24.70 -28.56 1.43
CA ARG A 15 -24.85 -29.92 1.93
C ARG A 15 -24.66 -30.89 0.74
N ALA A 16 -23.62 -31.69 0.80
CA ALA A 16 -23.55 -32.91 0.04
C ALA A 16 -24.60 -33.87 0.57
N ASN A 17 -25.57 -34.16 -0.25
CA ASN A 17 -26.59 -35.23 -0.31
C ASN A 17 -28.00 -34.67 -0.50
N SER A 18 -28.42 -34.58 -1.72
CA SER A 18 -29.80 -34.87 -2.10
C SER A 18 -29.74 -35.98 -3.13
N GLN A 19 -30.30 -37.11 -2.75
CA GLN A 19 -30.60 -38.24 -3.64
C GLN A 19 -31.45 -37.76 -4.82
N VAL A 20 -31.13 -38.31 -5.95
CA VAL A 20 -31.89 -38.22 -7.19
C VAL A 20 -33.33 -38.59 -6.93
N GLY A 21 -34.25 -37.64 -7.00
CA GLY A 21 -35.68 -37.84 -7.02
C GLY A 21 -36.15 -37.94 -8.47
N GLU A 22 -37.06 -38.87 -8.65
CA GLU A 22 -37.66 -39.39 -9.90
C GLU A 22 -38.09 -38.34 -10.91
N ARG A 23 -37.87 -38.70 -12.17
CA ARG A 23 -38.36 -38.01 -13.39
C ARG A 23 -39.88 -38.02 -13.46
N ARG A 24 -40.51 -36.88 -13.55
CA ARG A 24 -41.81 -36.71 -14.18
C ARG A 24 -41.62 -36.35 -15.65
N VAL A 25 -42.11 -37.24 -16.50
CA VAL A 25 -42.16 -37.07 -17.94
C VAL A 25 -43.31 -36.12 -18.30
N VAL A 26 -43.05 -35.07 -19.06
CA VAL A 26 -44.04 -34.38 -19.88
C VAL A 26 -43.44 -34.18 -21.26
N ASN A 27 -44.22 -34.64 -22.26
CA ASN A 27 -43.94 -34.77 -23.68
C ASN A 27 -43.37 -33.52 -24.37
N GLY A 28 -42.47 -33.77 -25.33
CA GLY A 28 -42.43 -33.00 -26.55
C GLY A 28 -41.05 -32.66 -27.09
N THR A 29 -40.67 -33.37 -28.14
CA THR A 29 -39.72 -33.04 -29.22
C THR A 29 -38.25 -33.31 -28.99
N THR A 30 -37.81 -34.41 -29.58
CA THR A 30 -36.42 -34.83 -29.81
C THR A 30 -35.74 -33.96 -30.87
N MET A 31 -34.54 -33.46 -30.55
CA MET A 31 -33.54 -33.15 -31.57
C MET A 31 -32.25 -33.95 -31.31
N LYS A 32 -31.82 -34.65 -32.38
CA LYS A 32 -30.69 -35.56 -32.47
C LYS A 32 -29.38 -34.79 -32.40
N ALA A 33 -28.42 -35.27 -31.60
CA ALA A 33 -27.01 -34.93 -31.69
C ALA A 33 -26.35 -35.66 -32.88
N PRO A 34 -25.37 -35.02 -33.56
CA PRO A 34 -24.66 -35.69 -34.65
C PRO A 34 -23.46 -36.49 -34.14
N ASN A 35 -23.29 -37.63 -34.81
CA ASN A 35 -22.28 -38.67 -34.60
C ASN A 35 -20.82 -38.18 -34.76
N ARG A 36 -20.02 -38.68 -33.86
CA ARG A 36 -18.55 -38.74 -33.95
C ARG A 36 -18.13 -39.84 -34.94
N LYS A 37 -17.49 -39.49 -36.04
CA LYS A 37 -16.81 -40.45 -36.91
C LYS A 37 -15.37 -40.64 -36.46
N GLU A 38 -15.04 -41.88 -36.17
CA GLU A 38 -13.68 -42.43 -36.11
C GLU A 38 -12.99 -42.33 -37.46
N LEU A 39 -11.69 -42.01 -37.43
CA LEU A 39 -10.76 -42.38 -38.49
C LEU A 39 -9.52 -42.99 -37.87
N LYS A 40 -9.32 -44.24 -38.28
CA LYS A 40 -8.17 -45.10 -37.95
C LYS A 40 -7.00 -44.83 -38.90
N ASN A 41 -5.81 -45.13 -38.36
CA ASN A 41 -4.60 -45.67 -38.98
C ASN A 41 -3.64 -44.74 -39.73
N GLY A 42 -2.39 -44.87 -39.31
CA GLY A 42 -1.22 -45.10 -40.11
C GLY A 42 0.08 -44.70 -39.42
N ASN A 43 0.73 -45.66 -38.79
CA ASN A 43 2.18 -46.00 -38.75
C ASN A 43 3.15 -44.97 -39.37
N ASP A 44 4.33 -44.69 -38.89
CA ASP A 44 5.39 -45.45 -38.22
C ASP A 44 6.63 -44.53 -38.06
N LEU A 45 7.49 -44.93 -37.11
CA LEU A 45 8.96 -44.76 -37.08
C LEU A 45 9.49 -43.36 -36.72
N LEU A 46 10.32 -43.12 -35.79
CA LEU A 46 11.44 -43.85 -35.15
C LEU A 46 11.84 -43.14 -33.86
N SER A 47 11.98 -43.91 -32.84
CA SER A 47 12.64 -43.63 -31.58
C SER A 47 14.14 -43.47 -31.74
N THR A 48 14.77 -42.56 -31.01
CA THR A 48 16.10 -42.81 -30.44
C THR A 48 16.29 -42.05 -29.12
N PRO A 49 16.97 -42.67 -28.19
CA PRO A 49 16.92 -42.26 -26.79
C PRO A 49 18.11 -41.39 -26.37
N ILE A 50 17.86 -40.67 -25.31
CA ILE A 50 18.82 -39.90 -24.54
C ILE A 50 19.80 -40.82 -23.81
N GLY A 51 21.09 -40.56 -23.96
CA GLY A 51 22.15 -41.19 -23.19
C GLY A 51 22.92 -40.16 -22.37
N THR A 52 22.80 -40.30 -21.09
CA THR A 52 23.65 -39.70 -20.06
C THR A 52 25.02 -40.39 -20.03
N ALA A 53 26.09 -39.65 -19.76
CA ALA A 53 27.06 -39.89 -18.70
C ALA A 53 28.37 -39.10 -18.85
N ARG A 54 28.77 -38.52 -17.78
CA ARG A 54 30.15 -38.14 -17.37
C ARG A 54 30.89 -39.38 -16.80
N PRO A 55 32.14 -39.27 -16.32
CA PRO A 55 33.38 -38.58 -16.70
C PRO A 55 34.62 -39.56 -16.62
N GLY A 56 35.82 -39.04 -16.92
CA GLY A 56 37.02 -39.75 -16.46
C GLY A 56 38.29 -39.41 -17.27
N ARG A 57 39.07 -38.59 -16.80
CA ARG A 57 40.45 -38.51 -16.35
C ARG A 57 41.50 -39.42 -17.05
N ALA A 58 42.52 -38.75 -17.60
CA ALA A 58 43.97 -38.84 -17.36
C ALA A 58 44.86 -39.74 -18.24
N ILE A 59 45.98 -39.13 -18.62
CA ILE A 59 47.38 -39.60 -18.67
C ILE A 59 47.92 -40.24 -19.98
N GLY A 60 48.86 -39.51 -20.54
CA GLY A 60 50.18 -39.99 -20.83
C GLY A 60 50.51 -40.52 -22.23
N GLY A 61 51.55 -39.98 -22.76
CA GLY A 61 52.50 -40.80 -23.59
C GLY A 61 52.70 -40.32 -25.02
N GLN A 62 53.75 -39.54 -25.23
CA GLN A 62 54.54 -39.60 -26.46
C GLN A 62 55.21 -41.00 -26.56
N PRO A 63 55.76 -41.54 -27.68
CA PRO A 63 56.67 -40.85 -28.60
C PRO A 63 56.67 -41.32 -30.07
N GLN A 64 57.38 -40.52 -30.87
CA GLN A 64 58.34 -40.85 -31.93
C GLN A 64 57.96 -41.56 -33.27
N ALA A 65 58.39 -40.87 -34.29
CA ALA A 65 59.29 -41.24 -35.39
C ALA A 65 58.69 -41.82 -36.69
N ALA A 66 58.90 -41.20 -37.80
CA ALA A 66 59.97 -41.47 -38.75
C ALA A 66 59.71 -40.83 -40.14
N ARG A 67 60.74 -40.22 -40.65
CA ARG A 67 60.97 -39.81 -42.06
C ARG A 67 61.08 -41.06 -42.98
N PRO A 68 61.11 -40.96 -44.38
CA PRO A 68 62.09 -40.19 -45.15
C PRO A 68 61.57 -39.56 -46.47
N ALA A 69 62.17 -38.51 -46.86
CA ALA A 69 63.15 -38.17 -47.91
C ALA A 69 62.77 -38.45 -49.37
N SER A 70 62.87 -37.43 -50.21
CA SER A 70 63.86 -37.24 -51.27
C SER A 70 63.51 -36.01 -52.13
N ARG A 71 64.48 -35.22 -52.33
CA ARG A 71 65.46 -34.89 -53.36
C ARG A 71 65.11 -33.72 -54.27
N ALA A 72 65.76 -32.64 -53.95
CA ALA A 72 66.76 -31.86 -54.67
C ALA A 72 66.44 -31.35 -56.11
N LYS A 73 66.53 -30.05 -56.31
CA LYS A 73 67.46 -29.43 -57.25
C LYS A 73 67.75 -27.97 -56.97
N THR A 74 69.01 -27.71 -56.99
CA THR A 74 69.79 -26.50 -56.86
C THR A 74 69.42 -25.34 -57.80
N SER A 75 69.53 -24.12 -57.37
CA SER A 75 70.17 -23.04 -58.13
C SER A 75 70.60 -21.90 -57.19
N LYS A 76 71.69 -21.38 -57.54
CA LYS A 76 72.66 -20.47 -56.98
C LYS A 76 72.12 -19.17 -56.29
N LYS A 77 72.77 -18.92 -55.19
CA LYS A 77 72.87 -17.66 -54.44
C LYS A 77 73.48 -16.51 -55.24
N PRO A 78 73.12 -15.29 -54.99
CA PRO A 78 74.07 -14.19 -54.88
C PRO A 78 74.12 -13.68 -53.44
N THR A 79 75.31 -13.63 -52.92
CA THR A 79 75.75 -12.98 -51.70
C THR A 79 75.35 -11.53 -51.69
N ARG A 80 74.52 -11.12 -50.71
CA ARG A 80 74.32 -9.74 -50.31
C ARG A 80 75.17 -9.51 -49.09
N SER A 81 76.07 -8.56 -49.18
CA SER A 81 76.84 -7.97 -48.13
C SER A 81 75.88 -7.36 -47.08
N ALA A 82 76.24 -7.46 -45.83
CA ALA A 82 75.50 -6.83 -44.71
C ALA A 82 75.51 -5.33 -44.95
N PRO A 83 74.33 -4.68 -44.71
CA PRO A 83 74.22 -3.23 -44.86
C PRO A 83 75.15 -2.53 -43.88
N SER A 84 75.80 -1.47 -44.34
CA SER A 84 76.70 -0.66 -43.52
C SER A 84 75.89 0.10 -42.46
N ARG A 85 76.56 0.48 -41.38
CA ARG A 85 75.91 1.25 -40.30
C ARG A 85 75.27 2.55 -40.79
N SER A 86 75.76 3.13 -41.90
CA SER A 86 75.19 4.30 -42.59
C SER A 86 73.85 4.03 -43.25
N ASP A 87 73.67 2.80 -43.84
CA ASP A 87 72.41 2.44 -44.52
C ASP A 87 71.30 2.11 -43.50
N ILE A 88 71.68 1.69 -42.30
CA ILE A 88 70.76 1.48 -41.20
C ILE A 88 70.33 2.81 -40.57
N ASP A 89 71.24 3.77 -40.43
CA ASP A 89 70.92 5.13 -39.92
C ASP A 89 70.09 5.93 -40.91
N GLU A 90 70.26 5.71 -42.23
CA GLU A 90 69.46 6.35 -43.26
C GLU A 90 68.06 5.76 -43.35
N SER A 91 67.90 4.44 -43.17
CA SER A 91 66.60 3.79 -43.09
C SER A 91 65.87 4.09 -41.77
N LEU A 92 66.58 4.32 -40.67
CA LEU A 92 66.01 4.76 -39.38
C LEU A 92 65.56 6.24 -39.44
N ARG A 93 66.28 7.10 -40.17
CA ARG A 93 65.87 8.49 -40.43
C ARG A 93 64.63 8.60 -41.32
N GLN A 94 64.39 7.66 -42.23
CA GLN A 94 63.16 7.56 -43.02
C GLN A 94 62.00 7.00 -42.26
N LEU A 95 62.22 6.34 -41.10
CA LEU A 95 61.20 5.88 -40.17
C LEU A 95 60.81 6.90 -39.08
N ASP A 96 61.67 7.89 -38.81
CA ASP A 96 61.33 9.06 -38.01
C ASP A 96 60.45 9.96 -38.83
N GLY A 97 59.13 9.86 -38.65
CA GLY A 97 58.15 10.60 -39.38
C GLY A 97 58.47 12.09 -39.39
N GLU A 98 58.44 12.71 -40.56
CA GLU A 98 58.63 14.14 -40.80
C GLU A 98 57.99 15.00 -39.67
N GLN A 99 58.83 15.70 -38.94
CA GLN A 99 58.35 16.63 -37.94
C GLN A 99 57.72 17.85 -38.65
N PRO A 100 56.61 18.38 -38.17
CA PRO A 100 55.95 19.52 -38.78
C PRO A 100 56.87 20.72 -38.76
N PRO A 101 56.91 21.54 -39.85
CA PRO A 101 57.72 22.76 -39.93
C PRO A 101 57.42 23.71 -38.77
N LYS A 102 58.48 24.35 -38.22
CA LYS A 102 58.44 25.16 -36.97
C LYS A 102 57.50 26.39 -37.05
N LYS A 103 56.96 26.75 -38.17
CA LYS A 103 56.04 27.90 -38.34
C LYS A 103 54.77 27.46 -39.10
N MET A 104 53.84 26.81 -38.39
CA MET A 104 52.50 26.49 -38.93
C MET A 104 51.41 27.11 -38.08
N SER A 105 50.37 27.64 -38.73
CA SER A 105 49.16 28.08 -38.06
C SER A 105 48.41 26.88 -37.41
N ARG A 106 47.57 27.12 -36.44
CA ARG A 106 46.79 26.05 -35.77
C ARG A 106 45.91 25.24 -36.75
N ARG A 107 45.44 25.86 -37.82
CA ARG A 107 44.63 25.20 -38.87
C ARG A 107 45.48 24.30 -39.78
N GLU A 108 46.66 24.76 -40.19
CA GLU A 108 47.62 23.99 -40.99
C GLU A 108 48.21 22.81 -40.24
N LYS A 109 48.51 22.99 -38.96
CA LYS A 109 48.95 21.90 -38.05
C LYS A 109 47.88 20.79 -37.87
N LYS A 110 46.57 21.17 -37.89
CA LYS A 110 45.47 20.21 -37.89
C LYS A 110 45.34 19.47 -39.21
N ARG A 111 45.55 20.15 -40.36
CA ARG A 111 45.53 19.52 -41.69
C ARG A 111 46.71 18.57 -41.87
N TRP A 112 47.91 19.03 -41.53
CA TRP A 112 49.14 18.22 -41.60
C TRP A 112 49.03 16.93 -40.74
N LYS A 113 48.55 17.00 -39.48
CA LYS A 113 48.27 15.84 -38.65
C LYS A 113 47.20 14.90 -39.22
N LYS A 114 46.29 15.38 -40.04
CA LYS A 114 45.26 14.57 -40.68
C LYS A 114 45.82 13.81 -41.89
N GLU A 115 46.72 14.44 -42.63
CA GLU A 115 47.33 13.88 -43.84
C GLU A 115 48.44 12.86 -43.54
N HIS A 116 49.20 13.06 -42.45
CA HIS A 116 50.31 12.18 -42.05
C HIS A 116 49.93 11.17 -40.94
N ARG A 117 48.66 10.77 -40.86
CA ARG A 117 48.26 9.68 -39.93
C ARG A 117 48.65 8.30 -40.48
N SER A 118 49.39 7.54 -39.67
CA SER A 118 49.71 6.16 -40.04
C SER A 118 48.44 5.31 -40.19
N HIS A 119 48.47 4.37 -41.16
CA HIS A 119 47.33 3.49 -41.43
C HIS A 119 46.83 2.77 -40.14
N LYS A 120 47.72 2.37 -39.23
CA LYS A 120 47.37 1.79 -37.90
C LYS A 120 46.55 2.77 -37.03
N GLN A 121 46.88 4.05 -37.03
CA GLN A 121 46.14 5.04 -36.25
C GLN A 121 44.74 5.34 -36.86
N MET A 122 44.60 5.28 -38.18
CA MET A 122 43.30 5.43 -38.85
C MET A 122 42.39 4.23 -38.58
N VAL A 123 42.93 3.01 -38.67
CA VAL A 123 42.18 1.78 -38.36
C VAL A 123 41.76 1.77 -36.88
N ARG A 124 42.67 2.04 -35.93
CA ARG A 124 42.36 2.07 -34.50
C ARG A 124 41.28 3.10 -34.16
N ARG A 125 41.30 4.30 -34.81
CA ARG A 125 40.27 5.32 -34.62
C ARG A 125 38.91 4.89 -35.18
N ARG A 126 38.88 4.28 -36.38
CA ARG A 126 37.65 3.70 -36.96
C ARG A 126 37.07 2.63 -36.06
N THR A 127 37.90 1.70 -35.54
CA THR A 127 37.47 0.66 -34.62
C THR A 127 36.89 1.26 -33.33
N ILE A 128 37.54 2.27 -32.75
CA ILE A 128 37.01 2.96 -31.54
C ILE A 128 35.66 3.63 -31.84
N ILE A 129 35.52 4.32 -32.98
CA ILE A 129 34.25 4.94 -33.35
C ILE A 129 33.15 3.88 -33.52
N ILE A 130 33.45 2.76 -34.18
CA ILE A 130 32.49 1.65 -34.36
C ILE A 130 32.07 1.05 -33.02
N VAL A 131 33.03 0.77 -32.12
CA VAL A 131 32.74 0.23 -30.78
C VAL A 131 31.89 1.21 -29.96
N VAL A 132 32.23 2.50 -29.95
CA VAL A 132 31.44 3.54 -29.25
C VAL A 132 30.05 3.66 -29.85
N SER A 133 29.91 3.60 -31.20
CA SER A 133 28.60 3.62 -31.85
C SER A 133 27.75 2.40 -31.51
N ILE A 134 28.35 1.20 -31.47
CA ILE A 134 27.64 -0.03 -31.06
C ILE A 134 27.20 0.08 -29.60
N LEU A 135 28.06 0.54 -28.69
CA LEU A 135 27.72 0.73 -27.28
C LEU A 135 26.60 1.77 -27.12
N ALA A 136 26.64 2.86 -27.91
CA ALA A 136 25.57 3.88 -27.89
C ALA A 136 24.23 3.31 -28.40
N ILE A 137 24.24 2.48 -29.45
CA ILE A 137 23.04 1.82 -29.97
C ILE A 137 22.49 0.80 -28.94
N ILE A 138 23.36 0.03 -28.30
CA ILE A 138 22.94 -0.90 -27.25
C ILE A 138 22.33 -0.13 -26.08
N LEU A 139 22.95 0.96 -25.65
CA LEU A 139 22.44 1.80 -24.57
C LEU A 139 21.07 2.42 -24.93
N LEU A 140 20.93 2.96 -26.14
CA LEU A 140 19.66 3.50 -26.64
C LEU A 140 18.59 2.41 -26.78
N SER A 141 18.98 1.19 -27.19
CA SER A 141 18.06 0.04 -27.27
C SER A 141 17.59 -0.39 -25.88
N ILE A 142 18.48 -0.41 -24.89
CA ILE A 142 18.12 -0.70 -23.49
C ILE A 142 17.19 0.39 -22.94
N ILE A 143 17.51 1.67 -23.17
CA ILE A 143 16.67 2.79 -22.74
C ILE A 143 15.30 2.71 -23.44
N GLY A 144 15.28 2.46 -24.76
CA GLY A 144 14.03 2.33 -25.52
C GLY A 144 13.19 1.14 -25.07
N PHE A 145 13.81 0.00 -24.75
CA PHE A 145 13.13 -1.18 -24.22
C PHE A 145 12.58 -0.94 -22.81
N LEU A 146 13.36 -0.29 -21.94
CA LEU A 146 12.91 0.09 -20.60
C LEU A 146 11.77 1.12 -20.67
N ALA A 147 11.89 2.12 -21.54
CA ALA A 147 10.84 3.10 -21.77
C ALA A 147 9.56 2.47 -22.35
N TYR A 148 9.68 1.54 -23.30
CA TYR A 148 8.53 0.79 -23.83
C TYR A 148 7.84 -0.05 -22.76
N LYS A 149 8.61 -0.80 -21.97
CA LYS A 149 8.06 -1.58 -20.85
C LYS A 149 7.37 -0.69 -19.82
N ALA A 150 8.00 0.40 -19.45
CA ALA A 150 7.47 1.34 -18.48
C ALA A 150 6.20 2.06 -18.96
N LEU A 151 6.14 2.46 -20.24
CA LEU A 151 4.93 3.02 -20.84
C LEU A 151 3.76 2.03 -20.86
N LYS A 152 4.05 0.73 -21.03
CA LYS A 152 3.01 -0.29 -21.05
C LYS A 152 2.51 -0.64 -19.64
N ALA A 153 3.38 -0.60 -18.63
CA ALA A 153 3.03 -0.90 -17.25
C ALA A 153 2.31 0.26 -16.55
N SER A 154 2.81 1.48 -16.69
CA SER A 154 2.24 2.65 -16.01
C SER A 154 0.83 3.02 -16.50
N GLY A 155 0.47 2.65 -17.72
CA GLY A 155 -0.87 2.92 -18.27
C GLY A 155 -1.99 2.08 -17.65
N ASN A 156 -1.68 0.99 -16.96
CA ASN A 156 -2.68 0.06 -16.44
C ASN A 156 -2.90 0.16 -14.92
N VAL A 157 -1.97 0.74 -14.16
CA VAL A 157 -2.02 0.76 -12.69
C VAL A 157 -2.01 2.17 -12.11
N LEU A 158 -1.20 3.06 -12.69
CA LEU A 158 -0.98 4.41 -12.21
C LEU A 158 -1.38 5.45 -13.26
N GLN A 159 -1.98 6.54 -12.83
CA GLN A 159 -2.26 7.70 -13.69
C GLN A 159 -0.96 8.47 -13.96
N GLY A 160 -0.39 8.38 -15.16
CA GLY A 160 0.81 9.14 -15.58
C GLY A 160 1.76 8.38 -16.49
N ASN A 161 2.89 9.01 -16.82
CA ASN A 161 3.94 8.49 -17.68
C ASN A 161 5.15 8.03 -16.87
N PHE A 162 5.97 7.12 -17.42
CA PHE A 162 7.21 6.67 -16.77
C PHE A 162 8.18 7.80 -16.41
N LEU A 163 8.24 8.86 -17.21
CA LEU A 163 9.08 10.03 -16.91
C LEU A 163 8.64 10.78 -15.65
N ASP A 164 7.38 10.62 -15.27
CA ASP A 164 6.82 11.21 -14.06
C ASP A 164 7.35 10.52 -12.79
N LEU A 165 7.83 9.26 -12.89
CA LEU A 165 8.52 8.55 -11.77
C LEU A 165 9.83 9.24 -11.33
N ILE A 166 10.41 10.09 -12.17
CA ILE A 166 11.61 10.87 -11.82
C ILE A 166 11.23 12.15 -11.06
N GLN A 167 9.99 12.56 -11.16
CA GLN A 167 9.45 13.72 -10.47
C GLN A 167 9.16 13.37 -9.00
N GLN A 168 9.17 14.37 -8.16
CA GLN A 168 8.82 14.24 -6.75
C GLN A 168 7.79 15.32 -6.42
N GLU A 169 6.51 14.99 -6.65
CA GLU A 169 5.43 15.86 -6.24
C GLU A 169 4.95 15.52 -4.83
N PRO A 170 4.61 16.52 -4.02
CA PRO A 170 4.03 16.31 -2.70
C PRO A 170 2.71 15.55 -2.80
N LEU A 171 2.41 14.70 -1.83
CA LEU A 171 1.09 14.10 -1.71
C LEU A 171 0.05 15.19 -1.40
N LYS A 172 -1.17 15.00 -1.90
CA LYS A 172 -2.32 15.83 -1.55
C LYS A 172 -2.58 15.72 -0.06
N LYS A 173 -3.01 16.80 0.57
CA LYS A 173 -3.26 16.90 2.01
C LYS A 173 -4.71 17.34 2.26
N ASP A 174 -5.24 16.93 3.40
CA ASP A 174 -6.47 17.49 3.98
C ASP A 174 -6.18 18.83 4.70
N ALA A 175 -7.21 19.40 5.32
CA ALA A 175 -7.10 20.64 6.07
C ALA A 175 -6.16 20.53 7.31
N ASN A 176 -5.94 19.32 7.82
CA ASN A 176 -5.03 19.05 8.94
C ASN A 176 -3.57 18.79 8.48
N GLY A 177 -3.29 18.89 7.17
CA GLY A 177 -1.97 18.64 6.59
C GLY A 177 -1.65 17.17 6.38
N ARG A 178 -2.60 16.26 6.54
CA ARG A 178 -2.43 14.81 6.41
C ARG A 178 -2.84 14.31 5.03
N SER A 179 -2.18 13.26 4.58
CA SER A 179 -2.53 12.53 3.35
C SER A 179 -3.25 11.24 3.73
N ASN A 180 -4.52 11.13 3.35
CA ASN A 180 -5.39 10.04 3.76
C ASN A 180 -5.65 9.09 2.59
N PHE A 181 -5.41 7.80 2.83
CA PHE A 181 -5.56 6.71 1.87
C PHE A 181 -6.66 5.77 2.33
N LEU A 182 -7.64 5.53 1.47
CA LEU A 182 -8.64 4.48 1.64
C LEU A 182 -8.16 3.21 0.97
N ILE A 183 -7.95 2.16 1.74
CA ILE A 183 -7.54 0.85 1.25
C ILE A 183 -8.77 -0.06 1.30
N LEU A 184 -9.20 -0.52 0.12
CA LEU A 184 -10.35 -1.38 -0.08
C LEU A 184 -9.89 -2.77 -0.48
N GLY A 185 -10.29 -3.79 0.25
CA GLY A 185 -10.01 -5.19 -0.05
C GLY A 185 -11.25 -5.93 -0.51
N THR A 186 -11.17 -6.57 -1.68
CA THR A 186 -12.23 -7.44 -2.23
C THR A 186 -11.72 -8.85 -2.48
N SER A 187 -12.63 -9.80 -2.68
CA SER A 187 -12.34 -11.18 -3.06
C SER A 187 -12.81 -11.49 -4.50
N GLU A 188 -12.83 -10.48 -5.37
CA GLU A 188 -13.33 -10.58 -6.75
C GLU A 188 -12.59 -11.62 -7.61
N ASP A 189 -11.34 -11.93 -7.25
CA ASP A 189 -10.47 -12.90 -7.92
C ASP A 189 -10.49 -14.30 -7.27
N ASP A 190 -11.35 -14.54 -6.27
CA ASP A 190 -11.52 -15.86 -5.65
C ASP A 190 -12.60 -16.67 -6.41
N PRO A 191 -12.22 -17.73 -7.17
CA PRO A 191 -13.14 -18.47 -7.98
C PRO A 191 -14.27 -19.12 -7.15
N GLY A 192 -15.52 -18.75 -7.43
CA GLY A 192 -16.70 -19.30 -6.76
C GLY A 192 -17.17 -18.53 -5.53
N HIS A 193 -16.61 -17.38 -5.24
CA HIS A 193 -17.13 -16.46 -4.25
C HIS A 193 -18.23 -15.59 -4.86
N GLU A 194 -19.50 -15.85 -4.50
CA GLU A 194 -20.67 -15.19 -5.10
C GLU A 194 -20.78 -13.68 -4.78
N ALA A 195 -20.04 -13.21 -3.78
CA ALA A 195 -20.04 -11.83 -3.29
C ALA A 195 -18.66 -11.13 -3.44
N GLY A 196 -17.89 -11.51 -4.46
CA GLY A 196 -16.52 -11.07 -4.67
C GLY A 196 -16.30 -9.55 -4.72
N ASN A 197 -17.30 -8.79 -5.12
CA ASN A 197 -17.24 -7.33 -5.22
C ASN A 197 -17.58 -6.57 -3.92
N LEU A 198 -17.85 -7.27 -2.81
CA LEU A 198 -18.02 -6.63 -1.52
C LEU A 198 -16.65 -6.21 -0.96
N THR A 199 -16.58 -5.03 -0.36
CA THR A 199 -15.36 -4.58 0.32
C THR A 199 -15.28 -5.22 1.71
N ASP A 200 -14.61 -6.36 1.78
CA ASP A 200 -14.43 -7.12 3.02
C ASP A 200 -13.37 -6.53 3.96
N SER A 201 -12.57 -5.61 3.45
CA SER A 201 -11.63 -4.78 4.20
C SER A 201 -11.80 -3.32 3.78
N ILE A 202 -11.97 -2.44 4.78
CA ILE A 202 -12.08 -0.99 4.61
C ILE A 202 -11.14 -0.37 5.64
N MET A 203 -9.97 0.05 5.21
CA MET A 203 -8.92 0.59 6.08
C MET A 203 -8.53 1.99 5.66
N ILE A 204 -8.28 2.85 6.63
CA ILE A 204 -7.71 4.18 6.42
C ILE A 204 -6.25 4.15 6.90
N LEU A 205 -5.37 4.69 6.04
CA LEU A 205 -4.00 5.04 6.38
C LEU A 205 -3.87 6.55 6.26
N SER A 206 -3.63 7.23 7.37
CA SER A 206 -3.46 8.68 7.45
C SER A 206 -2.00 9.01 7.75
N ILE A 207 -1.35 9.79 6.91
CA ILE A 207 0.09 10.09 6.98
C ILE A 207 0.31 11.59 7.14
N ASP A 208 1.07 11.99 8.15
CA ASP A 208 1.64 13.34 8.25
C ASP A 208 3.07 13.32 7.67
N GLN A 209 3.24 13.96 6.52
CA GLN A 209 4.53 13.99 5.81
C GLN A 209 5.59 14.82 6.54
N GLU A 210 5.19 15.79 7.36
CA GLU A 210 6.09 16.70 8.09
C GLU A 210 6.53 16.11 9.41
N LYS A 211 5.59 15.56 10.19
CA LYS A 211 5.85 14.94 11.49
C LYS A 211 6.42 13.54 11.37
N LYS A 212 6.31 12.90 10.19
CA LYS A 212 6.72 11.52 9.96
C LYS A 212 5.99 10.54 10.88
N ASP A 213 4.68 10.71 11.01
CA ASP A 213 3.80 9.79 11.70
C ASP A 213 2.71 9.22 10.77
N ALA A 214 2.18 8.08 11.13
CA ALA A 214 1.10 7.43 10.43
C ALA A 214 0.10 6.84 11.41
N TYR A 215 -1.19 6.95 11.08
CA TYR A 215 -2.29 6.32 11.79
C TYR A 215 -3.00 5.33 10.87
N THR A 216 -3.32 4.16 11.39
CA THR A 216 -4.15 3.16 10.71
C THR A 216 -5.40 2.86 11.53
N PHE A 217 -6.53 2.75 10.88
CA PHE A 217 -7.77 2.29 11.50
C PHE A 217 -8.69 1.66 10.46
N SER A 218 -9.55 0.77 10.89
CA SER A 218 -10.46 0.02 10.02
C SER A 218 -11.90 0.38 10.31
N ILE A 219 -12.71 0.48 9.25
CA ILE A 219 -14.14 0.65 9.34
C ILE A 219 -14.77 -0.74 9.21
N PRO A 220 -15.60 -1.17 10.18
CA PRO A 220 -16.22 -2.48 10.14
C PRO A 220 -17.04 -2.68 8.87
N ARG A 221 -16.77 -3.75 8.12
CA ARG A 221 -17.51 -4.06 6.89
C ARG A 221 -19.02 -4.22 7.10
N ASP A 222 -19.40 -4.59 8.33
CA ASP A 222 -20.79 -4.82 8.74
C ASP A 222 -21.45 -3.56 9.33
N LEU A 223 -20.78 -2.38 9.27
CA LEU A 223 -21.35 -1.10 9.69
C LEU A 223 -22.61 -0.81 8.89
N TYR A 224 -23.73 -0.63 9.61
CA TYR A 224 -25.02 -0.34 9.00
C TYR A 224 -25.14 1.15 8.69
N VAL A 225 -25.36 1.45 7.42
CA VAL A 225 -25.31 2.81 6.87
C VAL A 225 -26.51 3.11 5.98
N GLU A 226 -26.79 4.40 5.80
CA GLU A 226 -27.68 4.90 4.74
C GLU A 226 -26.86 5.20 3.50
N TYR A 227 -27.18 4.55 2.37
CA TYR A 227 -26.41 4.71 1.15
C TYR A 227 -26.63 6.01 0.41
N GLY A 228 -27.74 6.71 0.71
CA GLY A 228 -28.14 7.91 -0.05
C GLY A 228 -28.69 7.61 -1.45
N MET A 229 -28.71 6.33 -1.84
CA MET A 229 -29.21 5.84 -3.12
C MET A 229 -29.86 4.46 -2.96
N ALA A 230 -30.56 3.99 -3.98
CA ALA A 230 -31.13 2.63 -4.01
C ALA A 230 -30.05 1.63 -4.40
N CYS A 231 -29.78 0.65 -3.54
CA CYS A 231 -28.91 -0.49 -3.76
C CYS A 231 -29.73 -1.78 -3.83
N THR A 232 -29.11 -2.91 -4.13
CA THR A 232 -29.77 -4.22 -4.13
C THR A 232 -30.41 -4.55 -2.78
N SER A 233 -29.78 -4.13 -1.67
CA SER A 233 -30.30 -4.26 -0.30
C SER A 233 -31.30 -3.14 0.10
N GLY A 234 -31.64 -2.21 -0.78
CA GLY A 234 -32.47 -1.03 -0.49
C GLY A 234 -31.64 0.23 -0.30
N TYR A 235 -32.20 1.21 0.42
CA TYR A 235 -31.53 2.49 0.71
C TYR A 235 -30.55 2.43 1.90
N ARG A 236 -30.50 1.30 2.58
CA ARG A 236 -29.74 1.06 3.80
C ARG A 236 -29.18 -0.36 3.82
N GLY A 237 -28.06 -0.54 4.45
CA GLY A 237 -27.44 -1.86 4.58
C GLY A 237 -26.02 -1.78 5.14
N LYS A 238 -25.27 -2.86 4.99
CA LYS A 238 -23.88 -2.92 5.42
C LYS A 238 -22.99 -2.11 4.48
N ILE A 239 -22.02 -1.39 5.03
CA ILE A 239 -21.14 -0.49 4.29
C ILE A 239 -20.33 -1.20 3.19
N ASN A 240 -20.01 -2.49 3.38
CA ASN A 240 -19.26 -3.28 2.41
C ASN A 240 -19.96 -3.42 1.04
N ALA A 241 -21.29 -3.26 0.99
CA ALA A 241 -22.05 -3.30 -0.26
C ALA A 241 -22.03 -1.98 -1.04
N TYR A 242 -21.61 -0.87 -0.41
CA TYR A 242 -21.65 0.45 -1.03
C TYR A 242 -20.80 0.51 -2.30
N PHE A 243 -19.57 0.01 -2.26
CA PHE A 243 -18.63 0.03 -3.38
C PHE A 243 -19.21 -0.61 -4.65
N SER A 244 -19.80 -1.79 -4.53
CA SER A 244 -20.42 -2.49 -5.66
C SER A 244 -21.73 -1.87 -6.10
N CYS A 245 -22.44 -1.17 -5.19
CA CYS A 245 -23.72 -0.54 -5.47
C CYS A 245 -23.60 0.77 -6.26
N VAL A 246 -22.57 1.53 -6.00
CA VAL A 246 -22.36 2.88 -6.57
C VAL A 246 -22.27 2.88 -8.10
N ASN A 247 -21.66 1.85 -8.66
CA ASN A 247 -21.54 1.66 -10.10
C ASN A 247 -21.33 0.16 -10.39
N ASP A 248 -22.18 -0.44 -11.20
CA ASP A 248 -22.15 -1.86 -11.56
C ASP A 248 -21.37 -2.15 -12.86
N GLY A 249 -20.80 -1.12 -13.50
CA GLY A 249 -19.93 -1.26 -14.66
C GLY A 249 -18.64 -2.03 -14.35
N THR A 250 -18.04 -2.62 -15.38
CA THR A 250 -16.84 -3.48 -15.26
C THR A 250 -15.60 -2.87 -15.91
N ASP A 251 -15.72 -1.67 -16.45
CA ASP A 251 -14.60 -0.95 -17.07
C ASP A 251 -13.82 -0.07 -16.06
N ASP A 252 -12.69 0.44 -16.51
CA ASP A 252 -11.80 1.27 -15.68
C ASP A 252 -12.49 2.57 -15.22
N ALA A 253 -13.38 3.14 -16.04
CA ALA A 253 -14.12 4.36 -15.69
C ALA A 253 -15.14 4.09 -14.56
N ALA A 254 -15.81 2.94 -14.59
CA ALA A 254 -16.70 2.52 -13.50
C ALA A 254 -15.93 2.26 -12.20
N GLU A 255 -14.73 1.69 -12.30
CA GLU A 255 -13.86 1.47 -11.15
C GLU A 255 -13.40 2.80 -10.53
N GLU A 256 -12.98 3.76 -11.34
CA GLU A 256 -12.59 5.10 -10.88
C GLU A 256 -13.77 5.81 -10.19
N ASP A 257 -14.97 5.73 -10.76
CA ASP A 257 -16.20 6.29 -10.19
C ASP A 257 -16.54 5.63 -8.84
N ARG A 258 -16.47 4.28 -8.75
CA ARG A 258 -16.65 3.55 -7.47
C ARG A 258 -15.69 4.04 -6.40
N GLN A 259 -14.41 4.13 -6.73
CA GLN A 259 -13.39 4.58 -5.78
C GLN A 259 -13.61 6.03 -5.34
N ALA A 260 -13.93 6.93 -6.28
CA ALA A 260 -14.17 8.34 -5.97
C ALA A 260 -15.37 8.53 -5.02
N LYS A 261 -16.51 7.93 -5.35
CA LYS A 261 -17.72 8.01 -4.53
C LYS A 261 -17.57 7.33 -3.17
N THR A 262 -16.83 6.21 -3.12
CA THR A 262 -16.58 5.51 -1.84
C THR A 262 -15.66 6.32 -0.93
N ARG A 263 -14.63 7.01 -1.48
CA ARG A 263 -13.83 7.96 -0.69
C ARG A 263 -14.68 9.07 -0.08
N GLU A 264 -15.55 9.69 -0.88
CA GLU A 264 -16.44 10.74 -0.41
C GLU A 264 -17.42 10.23 0.66
N PHE A 265 -18.02 9.07 0.43
CA PHE A 265 -18.98 8.46 1.34
C PHE A 265 -18.34 8.10 2.69
N ILE A 266 -17.22 7.41 2.68
CA ILE A 266 -16.50 7.03 3.90
C ILE A 266 -15.93 8.28 4.59
N GLY A 267 -15.41 9.24 3.82
CA GLY A 267 -14.94 10.51 4.35
C GLY A 267 -15.98 11.25 5.18
N LYS A 268 -17.25 11.27 4.72
CA LYS A 268 -18.38 11.86 5.49
C LYS A 268 -18.67 11.10 6.79
N ILE A 269 -18.56 9.77 6.78
CA ILE A 269 -18.78 8.94 7.98
C ILE A 269 -17.71 9.21 9.03
N ILE A 270 -16.43 9.28 8.63
CA ILE A 270 -15.30 9.43 9.55
C ILE A 270 -14.92 10.90 9.84
N GLY A 271 -15.53 11.87 9.15
CA GLY A 271 -15.21 13.29 9.31
C GLY A 271 -13.83 13.71 8.80
N VAL A 272 -13.28 12.99 7.80
CA VAL A 272 -11.93 13.23 7.25
C VAL A 272 -11.96 13.20 5.72
N ASP A 273 -11.34 14.18 5.09
CA ASP A 273 -11.16 14.17 3.63
C ASP A 273 -10.15 13.10 3.22
N ILE A 274 -10.54 12.24 2.27
CA ILE A 274 -9.70 11.16 1.76
C ILE A 274 -9.25 11.48 0.33
N GLN A 275 -7.93 11.66 0.14
CA GLN A 275 -7.37 12.06 -1.16
C GLN A 275 -7.09 10.88 -2.07
N TYR A 276 -6.74 9.74 -1.50
CA TYR A 276 -6.27 8.57 -2.23
C TYR A 276 -7.13 7.34 -1.95
N SER A 277 -7.21 6.45 -2.95
CA SER A 277 -7.78 5.12 -2.79
C SER A 277 -6.86 4.07 -3.40
N VAL A 278 -6.86 2.91 -2.79
CA VAL A 278 -6.12 1.72 -3.23
C VAL A 278 -7.09 0.55 -3.14
N HIS A 279 -7.47 -0.01 -4.27
CA HIS A 279 -8.31 -1.20 -4.32
C HIS A 279 -7.43 -2.41 -4.61
N VAL A 280 -7.47 -3.40 -3.73
CA VAL A 280 -6.67 -4.62 -3.77
C VAL A 280 -7.56 -5.85 -3.71
N ASN A 281 -7.12 -6.91 -4.40
CA ASN A 281 -7.72 -8.24 -4.31
C ASN A 281 -6.72 -9.25 -3.71
N TYR A 282 -7.07 -10.51 -3.64
CA TYR A 282 -6.22 -11.55 -3.07
C TYR A 282 -4.91 -11.76 -3.85
N THR A 283 -4.96 -11.62 -5.18
CA THR A 283 -3.77 -11.70 -6.04
C THR A 283 -2.79 -10.60 -5.71
N VAL A 284 -3.25 -9.35 -5.58
CA VAL A 284 -2.39 -8.21 -5.18
C VAL A 284 -1.68 -8.49 -3.86
N MET A 285 -2.42 -9.00 -2.87
CA MET A 285 -1.85 -9.30 -1.56
C MET A 285 -0.69 -10.31 -1.67
N ARG A 286 -0.90 -11.41 -2.40
CA ARG A 286 0.13 -12.43 -2.62
C ARG A 286 1.32 -11.89 -3.42
N ASP A 287 1.04 -11.16 -4.49
CA ASP A 287 2.07 -10.65 -5.40
C ASP A 287 2.95 -9.60 -4.72
N VAL A 288 2.39 -8.74 -3.87
CA VAL A 288 3.17 -7.79 -3.06
C VAL A 288 4.13 -8.53 -2.14
N VAL A 289 3.66 -9.53 -1.38
CA VAL A 289 4.54 -10.30 -0.47
C VAL A 289 5.63 -11.04 -1.26
N ASN A 290 5.28 -11.66 -2.38
CA ASN A 290 6.25 -12.33 -3.26
C ASN A 290 7.32 -11.36 -3.80
N ALA A 291 6.91 -10.18 -4.24
CA ALA A 291 7.81 -9.19 -4.85
C ALA A 291 8.79 -8.56 -3.85
N ILE A 292 8.43 -8.47 -2.57
CA ILE A 292 9.30 -7.91 -1.53
C ILE A 292 10.21 -8.95 -0.86
N GLY A 293 10.19 -10.21 -1.33
CA GLY A 293 11.09 -11.26 -0.85
C GLY A 293 10.40 -12.55 -0.39
N GLY A 294 9.10 -12.72 -0.70
CA GLY A 294 8.34 -13.97 -0.55
C GLY A 294 7.83 -14.24 0.88
N SER A 295 8.15 -13.40 1.84
CA SER A 295 7.66 -13.56 3.22
C SER A 295 7.69 -12.25 4.00
N ILE A 296 6.81 -12.15 5.00
CA ILE A 296 6.75 -11.05 5.97
C ILE A 296 6.79 -11.61 7.39
N THR A 297 7.20 -10.80 8.38
CA THR A 297 7.16 -11.17 9.80
C THR A 297 6.10 -10.34 10.50
N VAL A 298 5.18 -11.01 11.19
CA VAL A 298 4.06 -10.39 11.92
C VAL A 298 4.12 -10.82 13.38
N THR A 299 3.84 -9.91 14.31
CA THR A 299 3.71 -10.23 15.74
C THR A 299 2.27 -10.63 16.05
N ILE A 300 2.09 -11.87 16.49
CA ILE A 300 0.83 -12.35 17.06
C ILE A 300 0.80 -11.98 18.54
N ASP A 301 -0.26 -11.32 18.98
CA ASP A 301 -0.46 -10.84 20.35
C ASP A 301 -1.90 -11.10 20.81
N SER A 302 -2.37 -12.33 20.58
CA SER A 302 -3.70 -12.75 20.99
C SER A 302 -3.85 -12.77 22.52
N ARG A 303 -5.07 -12.50 23.00
CA ARG A 303 -5.44 -12.67 24.42
C ARG A 303 -5.41 -14.15 24.84
N ASP A 304 -5.61 -15.08 23.89
CA ASP A 304 -5.43 -16.51 24.15
C ASP A 304 -3.94 -16.84 24.28
N PRO A 305 -3.49 -17.45 25.37
CA PRO A 305 -2.07 -17.78 25.58
C PRO A 305 -1.51 -18.76 24.55
N ARG A 306 -2.36 -19.50 23.83
CA ARG A 306 -1.95 -20.39 22.73
C ARG A 306 -1.68 -19.65 21.43
N GLY A 307 -2.03 -18.36 21.34
CA GLY A 307 -1.98 -17.57 20.13
C GLY A 307 -3.30 -17.59 19.36
N VAL A 308 -3.24 -17.78 18.04
CA VAL A 308 -4.40 -17.77 17.14
C VAL A 308 -4.53 -19.09 16.40
N MET A 309 -5.75 -19.55 16.17
CA MET A 309 -6.09 -20.66 15.30
C MET A 309 -7.41 -20.40 14.59
N ASP A 310 -7.43 -20.59 13.28
CA ASP A 310 -8.65 -20.58 12.47
C ASP A 310 -8.62 -21.71 11.44
N SER A 311 -9.58 -22.62 11.51
CA SER A 311 -9.73 -23.74 10.60
C SER A 311 -10.63 -23.44 9.38
N ASN A 312 -11.06 -22.19 9.21
CA ASN A 312 -12.00 -21.80 8.17
C ASN A 312 -11.49 -22.07 6.75
N PHE A 313 -10.17 -22.19 6.57
CA PHE A 313 -9.52 -22.44 5.27
C PHE A 313 -9.46 -23.92 4.88
N ASP A 314 -9.84 -24.82 5.77
CA ASP A 314 -9.82 -26.27 5.53
C ASP A 314 -10.77 -26.72 4.40
N TRP A 315 -11.74 -25.89 4.01
CA TRP A 315 -12.64 -26.21 2.89
C TRP A 315 -11.88 -26.48 1.58
N LYS A 316 -10.70 -25.88 1.40
CA LYS A 316 -9.79 -26.14 0.28
C LYS A 316 -9.25 -27.58 0.27
N CYS A 317 -9.20 -28.23 1.42
CA CYS A 317 -8.79 -29.63 1.58
C CYS A 317 -9.93 -30.64 1.36
N GLY A 318 -11.15 -30.19 1.11
CA GLY A 318 -12.31 -31.02 0.94
C GLY A 318 -13.11 -31.29 2.22
N LYS A 319 -13.86 -32.40 2.26
CA LYS A 319 -14.74 -32.72 3.38
C LYS A 319 -13.96 -32.94 4.69
N LEU A 320 -14.57 -32.58 5.82
CA LEU A 320 -14.01 -32.67 7.17
C LEU A 320 -13.30 -34.01 7.48
N ALA A 321 -13.88 -35.13 7.05
CA ALA A 321 -13.32 -36.48 7.24
C ALA A 321 -11.98 -36.71 6.49
N ASN A 322 -11.65 -35.88 5.50
CA ASN A 322 -10.47 -36.03 4.67
C ASN A 322 -9.46 -34.88 4.86
N ARG A 323 -9.72 -33.93 5.75
CA ARG A 323 -8.87 -32.74 5.99
C ARG A 323 -7.42 -33.10 6.28
N VAL A 324 -7.20 -33.98 7.27
CA VAL A 324 -5.85 -34.44 7.68
C VAL A 324 -5.12 -35.15 6.55
N LYS A 325 -5.84 -35.80 5.64
CA LYS A 325 -5.27 -36.56 4.53
C LYS A 325 -4.97 -35.69 3.31
N ASN A 326 -5.79 -34.70 3.04
CA ASN A 326 -5.75 -33.90 1.81
C ASN A 326 -5.09 -32.52 2.02
N CYS A 327 -4.99 -32.03 3.26
CA CYS A 327 -4.22 -30.85 3.57
C CYS A 327 -2.74 -31.18 3.65
N PRO A 328 -1.87 -30.34 3.09
CA PRO A 328 -0.44 -30.41 3.41
C PRO A 328 -0.22 -30.22 4.92
N PRO A 329 0.91 -30.68 5.49
CA PRO A 329 1.24 -30.48 6.91
C PRO A 329 1.17 -29.01 7.36
N ASP A 330 1.43 -28.08 6.44
CA ASP A 330 1.42 -26.63 6.66
C ASP A 330 0.03 -26.03 6.35
N GLY A 331 -0.90 -26.84 5.99
CA GLY A 331 -2.34 -26.71 5.92
C GLY A 331 -2.92 -25.53 5.13
N HIS A 332 -4.22 -25.63 5.01
CA HIS A 332 -5.09 -24.52 4.68
C HIS A 332 -5.81 -24.01 5.93
N TYR A 333 -5.13 -24.01 7.06
CA TYR A 333 -5.56 -23.42 8.33
C TYR A 333 -4.42 -22.55 8.87
N ILE A 334 -4.75 -21.63 9.77
CA ILE A 334 -3.76 -20.90 10.54
C ILE A 334 -3.71 -21.45 11.96
N GLN A 335 -2.48 -21.59 12.44
CA GLN A 335 -2.20 -21.90 13.85
C GLN A 335 -0.84 -21.29 14.19
N TYR A 336 -0.84 -20.17 14.90
CA TYR A 336 0.37 -19.43 15.26
C TYR A 336 0.41 -19.13 16.75
N PRO A 337 1.54 -19.38 17.43
CA PRO A 337 1.74 -18.97 18.82
C PRO A 337 1.84 -17.44 18.92
N ASN A 338 1.68 -16.90 20.12
CA ASN A 338 2.03 -15.51 20.40
C ASN A 338 3.53 -15.27 20.18
N GLY A 339 3.89 -14.12 19.64
CA GLY A 339 5.23 -13.73 19.26
C GLY A 339 5.42 -13.49 17.76
N GLU A 340 6.66 -13.41 17.32
CA GLU A 340 6.98 -13.18 15.90
C GLU A 340 6.78 -14.45 15.07
N VAL A 341 6.05 -14.32 13.97
CA VAL A 341 5.78 -15.39 13.01
C VAL A 341 6.12 -14.91 11.61
N THR A 342 6.88 -15.72 10.87
CA THR A 342 7.18 -15.46 9.46
C THR A 342 6.16 -16.18 8.58
N LEU A 343 5.49 -15.40 7.73
CA LEU A 343 4.42 -15.85 6.85
C LEU A 343 4.84 -15.68 5.39
N ASP A 344 4.63 -16.70 4.57
CA ASP A 344 4.69 -16.56 3.12
C ASP A 344 3.44 -15.81 2.58
N ALA A 345 3.37 -15.63 1.27
CA ALA A 345 2.30 -14.88 0.64
C ALA A 345 0.90 -15.47 0.88
N GLU A 346 0.78 -16.80 0.87
CA GLU A 346 -0.50 -17.49 1.07
C GLU A 346 -0.93 -17.45 2.54
N HIS A 347 0.00 -17.70 3.48
CA HIS A 347 -0.29 -17.65 4.90
C HIS A 347 -0.54 -16.22 5.41
N ALA A 348 0.11 -15.21 4.82
CA ALA A 348 -0.21 -13.81 5.08
C ALA A 348 -1.63 -13.46 4.64
N LEU A 349 -2.07 -13.96 3.47
CA LEU A 349 -3.45 -13.79 3.01
C LEU A 349 -4.44 -14.51 3.95
N TYR A 350 -4.13 -15.74 4.39
CA TYR A 350 -5.00 -16.47 5.32
C TYR A 350 -5.15 -15.72 6.65
N LEU A 351 -4.06 -15.18 7.21
CA LEU A 351 -4.14 -14.37 8.43
C LEU A 351 -4.97 -13.10 8.21
N ALA A 352 -4.87 -12.47 7.02
CA ALA A 352 -5.69 -11.30 6.66
C ALA A 352 -7.19 -11.62 6.54
N GLN A 353 -7.55 -12.88 6.30
CA GLN A 353 -8.93 -13.35 6.18
C GLN A 353 -9.49 -13.95 7.48
N ALA A 354 -8.61 -14.38 8.40
CA ALA A 354 -8.96 -15.14 9.58
C ALA A 354 -9.81 -14.35 10.57
N ARG A 355 -10.88 -14.97 11.06
CA ARG A 355 -11.81 -14.38 12.02
C ARG A 355 -12.45 -15.37 12.99
N GLY A 356 -12.06 -16.64 12.91
CA GLY A 356 -12.50 -17.66 13.86
C GLY A 356 -13.95 -18.11 13.72
N ASP A 357 -14.54 -18.07 12.54
CA ASP A 357 -15.96 -18.41 12.33
C ASP A 357 -16.27 -19.91 12.42
N ALA A 358 -15.27 -20.76 12.21
CA ALA A 358 -15.44 -22.20 12.19
C ALA A 358 -14.58 -22.89 13.25
N ALA A 359 -15.20 -23.75 14.06
CA ALA A 359 -14.47 -24.58 15.01
C ALA A 359 -13.71 -25.72 14.29
N PRO A 360 -12.47 -26.08 14.74
CA PRO A 360 -11.77 -25.53 15.90
C PRO A 360 -11.17 -24.15 15.65
N THR A 361 -11.29 -23.25 16.63
CA THR A 361 -10.74 -21.90 16.59
C THR A 361 -10.42 -21.40 17.98
N TYR A 362 -9.44 -20.51 18.12
CA TYR A 362 -9.14 -19.76 19.33
C TYR A 362 -8.35 -18.48 18.99
N GLY A 363 -8.39 -17.51 19.89
CA GLY A 363 -7.65 -16.25 19.75
C GLY A 363 -8.27 -15.26 18.76
N PHE A 364 -9.56 -15.46 18.41
CA PHE A 364 -10.38 -14.58 17.59
C PHE A 364 -11.71 -14.27 18.30
N GLU A 365 -11.64 -13.81 19.55
CA GLU A 365 -12.82 -13.57 20.38
C GLU A 365 -13.71 -12.45 19.83
N GLN A 366 -13.10 -11.50 19.09
CA GLN A 366 -13.79 -10.36 18.47
C GLN A 366 -14.01 -10.53 16.96
N SER A 367 -13.74 -11.72 16.40
CA SER A 367 -14.05 -12.10 15.01
C SER A 367 -13.56 -11.09 13.95
N ASN A 368 -14.43 -10.32 13.32
CA ASN A 368 -14.09 -9.34 12.29
C ASN A 368 -13.09 -8.28 12.79
N PHE A 369 -13.17 -7.87 14.05
CA PHE A 369 -12.27 -6.85 14.60
C PHE A 369 -10.85 -7.38 14.81
N ASP A 370 -10.70 -8.67 15.18
CA ASP A 370 -9.40 -9.33 15.21
C ASP A 370 -8.80 -9.43 13.82
N ARG A 371 -9.61 -9.72 12.80
CA ARG A 371 -9.18 -9.69 11.39
C ARG A 371 -8.68 -8.31 10.97
N GLU A 372 -9.42 -7.24 11.30
CA GLU A 372 -9.04 -5.87 11.00
C GLU A 372 -7.69 -5.50 11.63
N ARG A 373 -7.46 -5.87 12.91
CA ARG A 373 -6.15 -5.69 13.57
C ARG A 373 -5.04 -6.47 12.86
N ASN A 374 -5.28 -7.70 12.47
CA ASN A 374 -4.30 -8.49 11.72
C ASN A 374 -3.97 -7.89 10.36
N GLN A 375 -4.95 -7.33 9.64
CA GLN A 375 -4.73 -6.62 8.39
C GLN A 375 -3.83 -5.39 8.58
N GLN A 376 -4.02 -4.62 9.65
CA GLN A 376 -3.16 -3.48 9.98
C GLN A 376 -1.72 -3.93 10.28
N LYS A 377 -1.52 -4.98 11.06
CA LYS A 377 -0.19 -5.58 11.33
C LYS A 377 0.50 -6.05 10.05
N ILE A 378 -0.25 -6.69 9.16
CA ILE A 378 0.26 -7.15 7.87
C ILE A 378 0.72 -5.97 7.00
N LEU A 379 -0.03 -4.87 6.97
CA LEU A 379 0.37 -3.65 6.24
C LEU A 379 1.72 -3.11 6.74
N VAL A 380 1.90 -3.03 8.07
CA VAL A 380 3.17 -2.61 8.68
C VAL A 380 4.29 -3.61 8.34
N ALA A 381 4.04 -4.91 8.43
CA ALA A 381 5.00 -5.94 8.11
C ALA A 381 5.44 -5.93 6.62
N ILE A 382 4.51 -5.65 5.70
CA ILE A 382 4.81 -5.45 4.27
C ILE A 382 5.75 -4.25 4.09
N ARG A 383 5.46 -3.11 4.72
CA ARG A 383 6.32 -1.92 4.69
C ARG A 383 7.72 -2.25 5.22
N ASP A 384 7.84 -2.86 6.39
CA ASP A 384 9.11 -3.17 7.03
C ASP A 384 9.94 -4.14 6.19
N LYS A 385 9.28 -5.14 5.61
CA LYS A 385 9.94 -6.06 4.67
C LYS A 385 10.40 -5.36 3.41
N ALA A 386 9.59 -4.47 2.84
CA ALA A 386 9.94 -3.69 1.65
C ALA A 386 11.11 -2.72 1.91
N LEU A 387 11.22 -2.18 3.13
CA LEU A 387 12.39 -1.40 3.57
C LEU A 387 13.63 -2.29 3.69
N SER A 388 13.55 -3.39 4.43
CA SER A 388 14.69 -4.28 4.70
C SER A 388 15.19 -5.00 3.45
N SER A 389 14.32 -5.29 2.49
CA SER A 389 14.69 -5.85 1.18
C SER A 389 15.28 -4.82 0.21
N GLY A 390 15.26 -3.54 0.56
CA GLY A 390 15.68 -2.45 -0.30
C GLY A 390 14.71 -2.13 -1.44
N THR A 391 13.52 -2.69 -1.45
CA THR A 391 12.49 -2.43 -2.49
C THR A 391 12.08 -0.97 -2.48
N LEU A 392 11.76 -0.39 -1.32
CA LEU A 392 11.35 1.01 -1.19
C LEU A 392 12.50 2.02 -1.40
N THR A 393 13.75 1.59 -1.35
CA THR A 393 14.90 2.47 -1.63
C THR A 393 15.34 2.42 -3.09
N ASN A 394 14.78 1.51 -3.88
CA ASN A 394 15.14 1.28 -5.28
C ASN A 394 13.95 1.48 -6.21
N LEU A 395 13.94 2.61 -6.93
CA LEU A 395 12.88 2.95 -7.88
C LEU A 395 12.64 1.85 -8.93
N GLY A 396 13.70 1.19 -9.39
CA GLY A 396 13.59 0.07 -10.34
C GLY A 396 12.91 -1.18 -9.73
N ALA A 397 13.07 -1.41 -8.43
CA ALA A 397 12.37 -2.50 -7.73
C ALA A 397 10.88 -2.14 -7.56
N VAL A 398 10.57 -0.89 -7.19
CA VAL A 398 9.18 -0.40 -7.11
C VAL A 398 8.48 -0.47 -8.47
N THR A 399 9.16 -0.08 -9.56
CA THR A 399 8.60 -0.22 -10.91
C THR A 399 8.28 -1.68 -11.26
N LYS A 400 9.17 -2.61 -10.92
CA LYS A 400 8.92 -4.04 -11.13
C LYS A 400 7.75 -4.57 -10.29
N LEU A 401 7.60 -4.07 -9.07
CA LEU A 401 6.46 -4.39 -8.21
C LEU A 401 5.16 -3.90 -8.86
N ILE A 402 5.11 -2.65 -9.31
CA ILE A 402 3.96 -2.08 -10.01
C ILE A 402 3.63 -2.89 -11.27
N ASP A 403 4.65 -3.28 -12.06
CA ASP A 403 4.50 -4.15 -13.24
C ASP A 403 3.89 -5.52 -12.88
N ALA A 404 4.33 -6.12 -11.78
CA ALA A 404 3.86 -7.43 -11.34
C ALA A 404 2.40 -7.38 -10.86
N LEU A 405 1.99 -6.30 -10.22
CA LEU A 405 0.61 -6.11 -9.75
C LEU A 405 -0.38 -5.91 -10.90
N GLY A 406 0.08 -5.36 -12.03
CA GLY A 406 -0.69 -5.22 -13.26
C GLY A 406 -2.05 -4.55 -13.04
N SER A 407 -3.11 -5.09 -13.63
CA SER A 407 -4.49 -4.57 -13.50
C SER A 407 -5.20 -4.96 -12.20
N ASN A 408 -4.56 -5.76 -11.34
CA ASN A 408 -5.17 -6.17 -10.07
C ASN A 408 -5.07 -5.08 -8.99
N LEU A 409 -4.08 -4.17 -9.07
CA LEU A 409 -3.99 -2.99 -8.22
C LEU A 409 -4.60 -1.79 -8.94
N ARG A 410 -5.62 -1.19 -8.34
CA ARG A 410 -6.31 -0.01 -8.89
C ARG A 410 -6.22 1.13 -7.89
N THR A 411 -5.74 2.30 -8.34
CA THR A 411 -5.49 3.45 -7.47
C THR A 411 -5.52 4.76 -8.26
N ASN A 412 -5.86 5.85 -7.58
CA ASN A 412 -5.75 7.21 -8.11
C ASN A 412 -4.42 7.91 -7.73
N ILE A 413 -3.47 7.19 -7.12
CA ILE A 413 -2.12 7.71 -6.88
C ILE A 413 -1.44 7.96 -8.22
N GLN A 414 -0.89 9.15 -8.40
CA GLN A 414 -0.21 9.51 -9.64
C GLN A 414 1.24 9.02 -9.63
N THR A 415 1.75 8.67 -10.81
CA THR A 415 3.12 8.19 -10.98
C THR A 415 4.17 9.15 -10.39
N LYS A 416 3.95 10.46 -10.51
CA LYS A 416 4.82 11.52 -9.98
C LYS A 416 4.85 11.63 -8.45
N GLU A 417 3.84 11.06 -7.76
CA GLU A 417 3.73 11.04 -6.29
C GLU A 417 4.43 9.83 -5.66
N ILE A 418 4.75 8.79 -6.46
CA ILE A 418 5.35 7.54 -5.98
C ILE A 418 6.66 7.78 -5.23
N ARG A 419 7.51 8.67 -5.76
CA ARG A 419 8.80 8.96 -5.13
C ARG A 419 8.64 9.62 -3.77
N THR A 420 7.66 10.51 -3.62
CA THR A 420 7.31 11.11 -2.32
C THR A 420 6.76 10.05 -1.37
N LEU A 421 5.89 9.16 -1.85
CA LEU A 421 5.36 8.06 -1.03
C LEU A 421 6.48 7.11 -0.55
N MET A 422 7.43 6.78 -1.42
CA MET A 422 8.62 6.00 -1.05
C MET A 422 9.45 6.70 0.02
N ASP A 423 9.72 8.00 -0.15
CA ASP A 423 10.49 8.80 0.80
C ASP A 423 9.79 8.85 2.16
N VAL A 424 8.51 9.14 2.18
CA VAL A 424 7.71 9.18 3.41
C VAL A 424 7.71 7.82 4.12
N ALA A 425 7.47 6.72 3.39
CA ALA A 425 7.46 5.37 3.95
C ALA A 425 8.81 4.96 4.56
N GLN A 426 9.93 5.49 4.04
CA GLN A 426 11.28 5.25 4.57
C GLN A 426 11.56 6.01 5.87
N HIS A 427 10.94 7.18 6.07
CA HIS A 427 11.26 8.08 7.17
C HIS A 427 10.26 8.05 8.33
N ILE A 428 9.22 7.24 8.26
CA ILE A 428 8.31 6.98 9.39
C ILE A 428 8.89 5.82 10.20
N ASP A 429 9.30 6.08 11.44
CA ASP A 429 9.74 5.04 12.36
C ASP A 429 8.55 4.19 12.84
N ASN A 430 8.78 2.92 13.17
CA ASN A 430 7.72 2.03 13.65
C ASN A 430 7.04 2.54 14.94
N ALA A 431 7.78 3.26 15.78
CA ALA A 431 7.23 3.90 16.99
C ALA A 431 6.23 5.03 16.68
N ASN A 432 6.24 5.55 15.45
CA ASN A 432 5.36 6.60 14.97
C ASN A 432 4.22 6.06 14.06
N ILE A 433 4.04 4.74 14.03
CA ILE A 433 2.89 4.11 13.38
C ILE A 433 1.90 3.70 14.45
N HIS A 434 0.74 4.34 14.46
CA HIS A 434 -0.29 4.16 15.47
C HIS A 434 -1.49 3.44 14.87
N SER A 435 -2.08 2.53 15.64
CA SER A 435 -3.34 1.87 15.28
C SER A 435 -4.45 2.38 16.20
N ILE A 436 -5.53 2.90 15.63
CA ILE A 436 -6.72 3.27 16.39
C ILE A 436 -7.65 2.06 16.42
N ASP A 437 -7.91 1.55 17.62
CA ASP A 437 -8.84 0.45 17.87
C ASP A 437 -10.17 1.01 18.39
N PHE A 438 -11.24 0.88 17.62
CA PHE A 438 -12.60 1.33 17.97
C PHE A 438 -13.36 0.35 18.89
N TYR A 439 -12.73 -0.75 19.28
CA TYR A 439 -13.32 -1.83 20.08
C TYR A 439 -12.55 -2.10 21.37
N SER A 440 -11.56 -1.30 21.70
CA SER A 440 -10.90 -1.36 22.99
C SER A 440 -11.90 -1.01 24.10
N ASP A 441 -11.63 -1.49 25.31
CA ASP A 441 -12.49 -1.20 26.47
C ASP A 441 -12.59 0.32 26.74
N ASP A 442 -11.54 1.07 26.35
CA ASP A 442 -11.47 2.54 26.49
C ASP A 442 -12.18 3.31 25.36
N ASN A 443 -12.36 2.70 24.18
CA ASN A 443 -12.89 3.33 22.98
C ASN A 443 -13.98 2.48 22.32
N LYS A 444 -15.05 2.17 23.05
CA LYS A 444 -16.15 1.37 22.50
C LYS A 444 -17.08 2.24 21.63
N ILE A 445 -16.57 2.66 20.47
CA ILE A 445 -17.28 3.53 19.51
C ILE A 445 -18.41 2.80 18.79
N PHE A 446 -18.30 1.49 18.62
CA PHE A 446 -19.30 0.69 17.94
C PHE A 446 -19.92 -0.38 18.84
N THR A 447 -21.17 -0.68 18.55
CA THR A 447 -21.91 -1.79 19.16
C THR A 447 -22.41 -2.74 18.08
N THR A 448 -22.76 -3.97 18.47
CA THR A 448 -23.26 -5.00 17.55
C THR A 448 -24.69 -5.38 17.92
N GLY A 449 -25.50 -5.67 16.92
CA GLY A 449 -26.88 -6.10 17.14
C GLY A 449 -27.51 -6.66 15.85
N THR A 450 -28.72 -7.19 16.00
CA THR A 450 -29.50 -7.69 14.84
C THR A 450 -30.46 -6.61 14.37
N LEU A 451 -30.25 -6.11 13.15
CA LEU A 451 -31.13 -5.14 12.53
C LEU A 451 -32.08 -5.82 11.53
N ALA A 452 -33.33 -5.34 11.48
CA ALA A 452 -34.33 -5.88 10.58
C ALA A 452 -33.91 -5.71 9.12
N GLY A 453 -33.86 -6.80 8.37
CA GLY A 453 -33.46 -6.81 6.96
C GLY A 453 -31.95 -6.87 6.71
N ALA A 454 -31.08 -6.64 7.73
CA ALA A 454 -29.64 -6.66 7.60
C ALA A 454 -28.94 -7.77 8.42
N GLY A 455 -29.69 -8.43 9.32
CA GLY A 455 -29.12 -9.45 10.20
C GLY A 455 -28.15 -8.87 11.25
N SER A 456 -27.12 -9.63 11.60
CA SER A 456 -26.05 -9.14 12.48
C SER A 456 -25.32 -7.97 11.85
N SER A 457 -25.28 -6.84 12.51
CA SER A 457 -24.74 -5.58 12.03
C SER A 457 -23.99 -4.85 13.13
N VAL A 458 -23.13 -3.93 12.73
CA VAL A 458 -22.39 -2.98 13.58
C VAL A 458 -23.03 -1.61 13.40
N TYR A 459 -23.11 -0.81 14.45
CA TYR A 459 -23.59 0.58 14.39
C TYR A 459 -22.94 1.42 15.49
N PRO A 460 -22.90 2.76 15.35
CA PRO A 460 -22.30 3.62 16.36
C PRO A 460 -22.97 3.49 17.71
N SER A 461 -22.20 3.53 18.80
CA SER A 461 -22.71 3.44 20.18
C SER A 461 -23.54 4.67 20.56
N ALA A 462 -23.22 5.86 20.01
CA ALA A 462 -23.97 7.10 20.17
C ALA A 462 -25.41 7.01 19.62
N GLY A 463 -25.63 6.16 18.63
CA GLY A 463 -26.94 5.97 18.02
C GLY A 463 -26.85 5.53 16.57
N LEU A 464 -27.95 5.01 16.02
CA LEU A 464 -27.97 4.58 14.63
C LEU A 464 -27.74 5.79 13.70
N TYR A 465 -26.70 5.73 12.87
CA TYR A 465 -26.22 6.80 11.97
C TYR A 465 -25.60 8.02 12.67
N ASP A 466 -25.42 7.99 13.98
CA ASP A 466 -24.72 9.06 14.71
C ASP A 466 -23.22 8.74 14.77
N TYR A 467 -22.43 9.41 13.95
CA TYR A 467 -20.98 9.22 13.84
C TYR A 467 -20.19 10.26 14.66
N SER A 468 -20.86 11.05 15.51
CA SER A 468 -20.22 12.16 16.25
C SER A 468 -19.06 11.70 17.12
N GLU A 469 -19.23 10.63 17.92
CA GLU A 469 -18.17 10.06 18.76
C GLU A 469 -17.00 9.48 17.92
N LEU A 470 -17.32 8.81 16.81
CA LEU A 470 -16.30 8.30 15.87
C LEU A 470 -15.47 9.43 15.30
N GLN A 471 -16.12 10.49 14.82
CA GLN A 471 -15.46 11.66 14.23
C GLN A 471 -14.61 12.40 15.27
N ALA A 472 -15.14 12.59 16.48
CA ALA A 472 -14.42 13.23 17.57
C ALA A 472 -13.13 12.45 17.94
N LEU A 473 -13.23 11.13 18.08
CA LEU A 473 -12.06 10.29 18.37
C LEU A 473 -11.01 10.37 17.24
N ILE A 474 -11.44 10.23 15.98
CA ILE A 474 -10.52 10.31 14.83
C ILE A 474 -9.88 11.70 14.76
N GLN A 475 -10.63 12.76 14.95
CA GLN A 475 -10.11 14.11 14.95
C GLN A 475 -9.10 14.35 16.07
N LYS A 476 -9.37 13.87 17.27
CA LYS A 476 -8.46 13.94 18.41
C LYS A 476 -7.13 13.24 18.11
N GLU A 477 -7.17 12.06 17.51
CA GLU A 477 -5.97 11.29 17.19
C GLU A 477 -5.17 11.91 16.03
N LEU A 478 -5.84 12.32 14.94
CA LEU A 478 -5.19 12.81 13.73
C LEU A 478 -4.76 14.27 13.81
N THR A 479 -5.34 15.06 14.70
CA THR A 479 -5.06 16.50 14.78
C THR A 479 -3.62 16.78 15.15
N SER A 480 -3.09 17.86 14.60
CA SER A 480 -1.85 18.48 15.08
C SER A 480 -2.07 19.54 16.14
N ASN A 481 -3.34 19.94 16.35
CA ASN A 481 -3.68 20.95 17.33
C ASN A 481 -3.58 20.37 18.75
N PRO A 482 -2.64 20.83 19.58
CA PRO A 482 -2.47 20.29 20.94
C PRO A 482 -3.68 20.57 21.85
N VAL A 483 -4.48 21.59 21.55
CA VAL A 483 -5.73 21.88 22.28
C VAL A 483 -6.75 20.79 22.02
N VAL A 484 -6.96 20.42 20.74
CA VAL A 484 -7.88 19.33 20.37
C VAL A 484 -7.41 17.98 20.96
N LYS A 485 -6.08 17.74 21.01
CA LYS A 485 -5.53 16.54 21.67
C LYS A 485 -5.83 16.46 23.15
N GLU A 486 -5.77 17.58 23.84
CA GLU A 486 -6.12 17.64 25.26
C GLU A 486 -7.64 17.50 25.49
N ALA A 487 -8.47 17.75 24.45
CA ALA A 487 -9.93 17.73 24.52
C ALA A 487 -10.45 18.42 25.79
N PRO A 488 -10.17 19.74 25.98
CA PRO A 488 -10.51 20.44 27.19
C PRO A 488 -12.01 20.75 27.23
N HIS A 489 -12.63 20.52 28.37
CA HIS A 489 -14.03 20.82 28.67
C HIS A 489 -14.16 22.19 29.34
N ILE A 490 -14.95 23.08 28.73
CA ILE A 490 -15.08 24.48 29.19
C ILE A 490 -16.51 24.77 29.56
N THR A 491 -16.71 25.42 30.70
CA THR A 491 -17.94 26.11 31.05
C THR A 491 -17.73 27.62 30.87
N VAL A 492 -18.61 28.28 30.11
CA VAL A 492 -18.58 29.73 29.85
C VAL A 492 -19.72 30.40 30.56
N LEU A 493 -19.42 31.41 31.39
CA LEU A 493 -20.43 32.17 32.11
C LEU A 493 -20.44 33.65 31.68
N ASN A 494 -21.65 34.19 31.51
CA ASN A 494 -21.89 35.60 31.23
C ASN A 494 -21.90 36.40 32.53
N GLY A 495 -20.85 37.12 32.80
CA GLY A 495 -20.77 38.12 33.90
C GLY A 495 -20.93 39.55 33.43
N SER A 496 -21.33 39.77 32.16
CA SER A 496 -21.60 41.10 31.58
C SER A 496 -23.09 41.45 31.69
N ASN A 497 -23.39 42.70 31.44
CA ASN A 497 -24.80 43.15 31.33
C ASN A 497 -25.41 42.97 29.92
N GLU A 498 -24.67 42.32 29.00
CA GLU A 498 -25.07 42.16 27.60
C GLU A 498 -25.50 40.72 27.35
N ALA A 499 -26.69 40.53 26.75
CA ALA A 499 -27.16 39.18 26.40
C ALA A 499 -26.38 38.58 25.24
N GLY A 500 -26.11 37.24 25.30
CA GLY A 500 -25.50 36.47 24.22
C GLY A 500 -23.97 36.57 24.11
N VAL A 501 -23.31 37.31 25.02
CA VAL A 501 -21.83 37.46 24.99
C VAL A 501 -21.13 36.14 25.27
N ALA A 502 -21.59 35.37 26.26
CA ALA A 502 -21.03 34.08 26.59
C ALA A 502 -21.19 33.06 25.46
N GLN A 503 -22.32 33.07 24.73
CA GLN A 503 -22.53 32.22 23.57
C GLN A 503 -21.55 32.55 22.44
N LYS A 504 -21.34 33.84 22.12
CA LYS A 504 -20.36 34.26 21.12
C LYS A 504 -18.92 33.82 21.48
N LEU A 505 -18.61 33.87 22.79
CA LEU A 505 -17.33 33.38 23.28
C LEU A 505 -17.21 31.88 23.11
N ALA A 506 -18.26 31.11 23.43
CA ALA A 506 -18.33 29.67 23.25
C ALA A 506 -18.11 29.29 21.77
N ASP A 507 -18.86 29.92 20.86
CA ASP A 507 -18.71 29.69 19.41
C ASP A 507 -17.27 29.97 18.92
N SER A 508 -16.63 31.03 19.47
CA SER A 508 -15.21 31.35 19.14
C SER A 508 -14.21 30.34 19.70
N LEU A 509 -14.48 29.79 20.88
CA LEU A 509 -13.64 28.76 21.50
C LEU A 509 -13.77 27.43 20.76
N GLU A 510 -14.98 27.02 20.40
CA GLU A 510 -15.26 25.83 19.62
C GLU A 510 -14.54 25.85 18.25
N ALA A 511 -14.58 27.01 17.57
CA ALA A 511 -13.85 27.23 16.33
C ALA A 511 -12.32 27.06 16.46
N LYS A 512 -11.78 27.12 17.69
CA LYS A 512 -10.34 26.95 18.00
C LYS A 512 -10.01 25.58 18.60
N GLY A 513 -10.99 24.67 18.65
CA GLY A 513 -10.82 23.29 19.07
C GLY A 513 -11.03 23.02 20.56
N PHE A 514 -11.65 23.96 21.28
CA PHE A 514 -12.12 23.72 22.65
C PHE A 514 -13.52 23.10 22.63
N THR A 515 -13.85 22.29 23.62
CA THR A 515 -15.22 21.79 23.84
C THR A 515 -15.92 22.67 24.87
N VAL A 516 -17.05 23.26 24.50
CA VAL A 516 -17.85 24.04 25.46
C VAL A 516 -19.10 23.25 25.86
N ASP A 517 -19.10 22.78 27.12
CA ASP A 517 -20.19 21.91 27.63
C ASP A 517 -21.40 22.70 28.13
N ALA A 518 -21.16 23.91 28.66
CA ALA A 518 -22.23 24.73 29.22
C ALA A 518 -21.97 26.20 29.01
N VAL A 519 -23.06 26.92 28.71
CA VAL A 519 -23.11 28.39 28.65
C VAL A 519 -24.23 28.85 29.55
N ASP A 520 -23.93 29.69 30.56
CA ASP A 520 -24.90 30.18 31.52
C ASP A 520 -24.54 31.59 31.99
N ASN A 521 -25.33 32.16 32.90
CA ASN A 521 -25.04 33.43 33.55
C ASN A 521 -24.15 33.23 34.78
N ALA A 522 -23.20 34.14 34.97
CA ALA A 522 -22.43 34.18 36.20
C ALA A 522 -23.33 34.66 37.39
N PRO A 523 -23.04 34.25 38.63
CA PRO A 523 -23.69 34.81 39.79
C PRO A 523 -23.54 36.34 39.83
N ASP A 524 -24.45 37.00 40.56
CA ASP A 524 -24.35 38.43 40.79
C ASP A 524 -22.98 38.81 41.39
N GLY A 525 -22.27 39.69 40.72
CA GLY A 525 -20.90 40.04 41.08
C GLY A 525 -20.28 41.09 40.15
N SER A 526 -19.08 41.50 40.46
CA SER A 526 -18.26 42.35 39.59
C SER A 526 -17.10 41.53 39.05
N TYR A 527 -17.09 41.33 37.76
CA TYR A 527 -16.08 40.51 37.07
C TYR A 527 -15.17 41.39 36.22
N GLY A 528 -13.92 40.99 36.08
CA GLY A 528 -13.00 41.61 35.12
C GLY A 528 -13.46 41.42 33.67
N SER A 529 -12.73 41.98 32.71
CA SER A 529 -13.09 41.84 31.29
C SER A 529 -13.27 40.39 30.88
N ILE A 530 -12.36 39.53 31.34
CA ILE A 530 -12.46 38.06 31.26
C ILE A 530 -11.67 37.44 32.43
N GLU A 531 -12.21 36.41 33.03
CA GLU A 531 -11.56 35.64 34.10
C GLU A 531 -11.57 34.18 33.72
N ILE A 532 -10.40 33.53 33.75
CA ILE A 532 -10.24 32.13 33.37
C ILE A 532 -9.69 31.36 34.58
N TYR A 533 -10.46 30.38 35.02
CA TYR A 533 -10.09 29.48 36.11
C TYR A 533 -9.66 28.13 35.51
N GLN A 534 -8.41 27.74 35.74
CA GLN A 534 -7.90 26.43 35.38
C GLN A 534 -8.18 25.45 36.53
N ILE A 535 -9.00 24.45 36.27
CA ILE A 535 -9.46 23.43 37.23
C ILE A 535 -8.57 22.20 37.09
N ASP A 536 -8.38 21.71 35.86
CA ASP A 536 -7.43 20.65 35.56
C ASP A 536 -6.08 21.22 35.12
N SER A 537 -5.09 21.00 35.97
CA SER A 537 -3.70 21.45 35.71
C SER A 537 -2.98 20.63 34.63
N SER A 538 -3.49 19.47 34.22
CA SER A 538 -2.90 18.63 33.19
C SER A 538 -3.09 19.20 31.77
N LYS A 539 -4.12 20.05 31.57
CA LYS A 539 -4.46 20.67 30.28
C LYS A 539 -3.53 21.87 29.96
N THR A 540 -2.26 21.60 29.77
CA THR A 540 -1.21 22.63 29.67
C THR A 540 -1.20 23.39 28.35
N ALA A 541 -1.46 22.73 27.21
CA ALA A 541 -1.52 23.37 25.91
C ALA A 541 -2.78 24.25 25.78
N SER A 542 -3.90 23.77 26.28
CA SER A 542 -5.15 24.54 26.36
C SER A 542 -5.00 25.78 27.23
N ALA A 543 -4.34 25.65 28.40
CA ALA A 543 -4.03 26.79 29.26
C ALA A 543 -3.11 27.80 28.56
N ALA A 544 -2.08 27.35 27.84
CA ALA A 544 -1.19 28.22 27.08
C ALA A 544 -1.95 28.95 25.96
N LYS A 545 -2.82 28.26 25.24
CA LYS A 545 -3.62 28.85 24.16
C LYS A 545 -4.64 29.87 24.68
N LEU A 546 -5.29 29.61 25.81
CA LEU A 546 -6.20 30.56 26.45
C LEU A 546 -5.46 31.85 26.91
N LYS A 547 -4.23 31.70 27.45
CA LYS A 547 -3.38 32.86 27.78
C LYS A 547 -3.00 33.67 26.54
N GLU A 548 -2.65 32.99 25.44
CA GLU A 548 -2.33 33.63 24.17
C GLU A 548 -3.51 34.41 23.59
N LEU A 549 -4.69 33.79 23.57
CA LEU A 549 -5.88 34.38 22.98
C LEU A 549 -6.39 35.64 23.73
N TYR A 550 -6.37 35.57 25.04
CA TYR A 550 -7.01 36.62 25.87
C TYR A 550 -6.03 37.50 26.63
N GLY A 551 -4.74 37.18 26.63
CA GLY A 551 -3.70 37.98 27.30
C GLY A 551 -3.83 38.04 28.84
N VAL A 552 -4.53 37.05 29.45
CA VAL A 552 -4.80 37.03 30.90
C VAL A 552 -4.03 35.92 31.61
N THR A 553 -3.78 36.11 32.89
CA THR A 553 -3.25 35.05 33.74
C THR A 553 -4.39 34.15 34.21
N LEU A 554 -4.25 32.84 34.02
CA LEU A 554 -5.25 31.89 34.51
C LEU A 554 -5.19 31.81 36.04
N LYS A 555 -6.38 31.79 36.66
CA LYS A 555 -6.55 31.62 38.10
C LYS A 555 -6.55 30.12 38.45
N THR A 556 -5.75 29.73 39.44
CA THR A 556 -5.71 28.37 39.98
C THR A 556 -6.46 28.26 41.34
N THR A 557 -7.10 29.34 41.76
CA THR A 557 -7.97 29.36 42.95
C THR A 557 -9.32 28.75 42.63
N ALA A 558 -10.06 28.33 43.66
CA ALA A 558 -11.42 27.83 43.47
C ALA A 558 -12.28 28.87 42.73
N PRO A 559 -13.07 28.43 41.71
CA PRO A 559 -13.98 29.32 41.00
C PRO A 559 -15.15 29.80 41.89
N PRO A 560 -15.83 30.90 41.53
CA PRO A 560 -16.90 31.45 42.33
C PRO A 560 -18.20 30.63 42.30
N VAL A 561 -18.24 29.61 41.42
CA VAL A 561 -19.38 28.67 41.28
C VAL A 561 -18.88 27.23 41.33
N SER A 562 -19.76 26.35 41.75
CA SER A 562 -19.49 24.91 41.62
C SER A 562 -19.61 24.51 40.16
N VAL A 563 -18.60 23.84 39.65
CA VAL A 563 -18.56 23.29 38.28
C VAL A 563 -18.83 21.79 38.31
N THR A 564 -19.23 21.23 37.18
CA THR A 564 -19.35 19.78 37.02
C THR A 564 -17.96 19.12 37.08
N GLY A 565 -17.88 17.85 37.47
CA GLY A 565 -16.62 17.16 37.61
C GLY A 565 -15.82 16.96 36.29
N GLU A 566 -16.43 17.29 35.15
CA GLU A 566 -15.82 17.18 33.84
C GLU A 566 -15.28 18.53 33.30
N THR A 567 -15.52 19.64 34.00
CA THR A 567 -15.05 20.97 33.58
C THR A 567 -13.58 21.16 33.87
N ASP A 568 -12.76 21.38 32.85
CA ASP A 568 -11.31 21.64 32.93
C ASP A 568 -11.01 23.12 33.12
N PHE A 569 -11.82 23.98 32.49
CA PHE A 569 -11.74 25.46 32.62
C PHE A 569 -13.10 26.08 32.82
N LEU A 570 -13.18 27.03 33.73
CA LEU A 570 -14.32 27.93 33.85
C LEU A 570 -13.91 29.33 33.34
N ILE A 571 -14.66 29.86 32.40
CA ILE A 571 -14.42 31.19 31.83
C ILE A 571 -15.62 32.12 32.17
N ILE A 572 -15.35 33.23 32.79
CA ILE A 572 -16.36 34.28 33.05
C ILE A 572 -16.01 35.49 32.21
N ILE A 573 -16.91 35.86 31.29
CA ILE A 573 -16.76 37.05 30.46
C ILE A 573 -17.55 38.21 31.07
N GLY A 574 -16.86 39.27 31.50
CA GLY A 574 -17.47 40.44 32.12
C GLY A 574 -17.64 41.62 31.16
N ASN A 575 -17.02 41.57 29.96
CA ASN A 575 -17.13 42.64 28.97
C ASN A 575 -17.02 42.08 27.55
N SER A 576 -17.98 42.48 26.67
CA SER A 576 -18.03 42.08 25.26
C SER A 576 -16.83 42.56 24.44
N SER A 577 -16.13 43.64 24.83
CA SER A 577 -14.95 44.12 24.12
C SER A 577 -13.78 43.11 24.03
N VAL A 578 -13.80 42.06 24.87
CA VAL A 578 -12.84 40.97 24.80
C VAL A 578 -13.00 40.19 23.50
N LEU A 579 -14.19 40.06 22.96
CA LEU A 579 -14.44 39.35 21.69
C LEU A 579 -13.83 40.08 20.50
N ASP A 580 -13.73 41.40 20.54
CA ASP A 580 -13.15 42.24 19.49
C ASP A 580 -11.59 42.20 19.55
N SER A 581 -11.02 41.81 20.69
CA SER A 581 -9.60 41.76 20.92
C SER A 581 -8.96 40.40 20.61
N VAL A 582 -9.76 39.38 20.32
CA VAL A 582 -9.27 38.05 19.93
C VAL A 582 -8.56 38.15 18.58
N LYS A 583 -7.26 38.13 18.58
CA LYS A 583 -6.46 38.12 17.37
C LYS A 583 -6.84 36.90 16.53
N ASP A 584 -7.24 37.14 15.30
CA ASP A 584 -7.30 36.14 14.25
C ASP A 584 -5.86 35.60 14.05
N SER A 585 -5.52 34.52 14.73
CA SER A 585 -4.21 33.87 14.65
C SER A 585 -4.37 32.40 14.30
#